data_f9ef41acd781a995a3be51e75f350546
#
_entry.id   f9ef41acd781a995a3be51e75f350546
#
_cell.length_a   1.000
_cell.length_b   1.000
_cell.length_c   1.000
_cell.angle_alpha   90.00
_cell.angle_beta   90.00
_cell.angle_gamma   90.00
#
_symmetry.space_group_name_H-M   'P 1'
#
loop_
_entity.id
_entity.type
_entity.pdbx_description
1 polymer ?
#
loop_
_entity_poly.entity_id
_entity_poly.type
_entity_poly.pdbx_seq_one_letter_code
_entity_poly.pdbx_strand_id
1 'polypeptide(L)'
;DGLRIHVFHFASVIEDLDGLDIGEVRKKYNVPEDYYMISNQFHKHKNHRVLLKSMALLKQEGKEIHMAMTGRFPDADQSSYMRELHSIITDNNLKPNISLLGVIPRNEQLLLMKHSRAVIQPSLFEGWSTVIEDAISLQVPVIASSLPVNIEQLGPDGCYFEPEDYEALAGLLKNFPGREPGRMLYQEYSERVSAAARKFLSIFKS
;
A
#
# COMPACT_ATOMS: atom_id res chain seq x y z
N ASP A 1 -7.77 -1.85 42.35
CA ASP A 1 -7.78 -2.72 41.14
C ASP A 1 -7.18 -1.94 40.00
N GLY A 2 -6.00 -2.35 39.53
CA GLY A 2 -5.29 -1.67 38.45
C GLY A 2 -5.96 -1.97 37.10
N LEU A 3 -6.02 -0.95 36.22
CA LEU A 3 -6.46 -1.09 34.84
C LEU A 3 -5.53 -2.08 34.12
N ARG A 4 -6.08 -3.14 33.52
CA ARG A 4 -5.32 -4.06 32.67
C ARG A 4 -5.44 -3.59 31.22
N ILE A 5 -4.29 -3.35 30.56
CA ILE A 5 -4.22 -2.95 29.16
C ILE A 5 -3.76 -4.17 28.36
N HIS A 6 -4.55 -4.54 27.36
CA HIS A 6 -4.19 -5.62 26.42
C HIS A 6 -3.97 -5.03 25.04
N VAL A 7 -2.80 -5.26 24.46
CA VAL A 7 -2.50 -4.90 23.07
C VAL A 7 -2.88 -6.07 22.18
N PHE A 8 -3.76 -5.80 21.23
CA PHE A 8 -4.25 -6.78 20.26
C PHE A 8 -3.95 -6.32 18.84
N HIS A 9 -3.21 -7.13 18.11
CA HIS A 9 -2.98 -6.94 16.67
C HIS A 9 -3.93 -7.84 15.90
N PHE A 10 -4.74 -7.25 15.03
CA PHE A 10 -5.68 -8.01 14.20
C PHE A 10 -5.00 -8.50 12.92
N ALA A 11 -5.53 -9.53 12.31
CA ALA A 11 -5.25 -9.92 10.94
C ALA A 11 -6.42 -9.49 10.06
N SER A 12 -6.15 -8.95 8.87
CA SER A 12 -7.21 -8.63 7.90
C SER A 12 -7.94 -9.89 7.47
N VAL A 13 -9.26 -9.77 7.34
CA VAL A 13 -10.08 -10.78 6.68
C VAL A 13 -10.00 -10.56 5.18
N ILE A 14 -9.51 -11.55 4.46
CA ILE A 14 -9.46 -11.54 3.00
C ILE A 14 -10.74 -12.15 2.48
N GLU A 15 -11.47 -11.38 1.68
CA GLU A 15 -12.63 -11.85 0.96
C GLU A 15 -12.24 -12.90 -0.09
N ASP A 16 -13.19 -13.78 -0.42
CA ASP A 16 -12.99 -14.72 -1.51
C ASP A 16 -12.78 -13.98 -2.83
N LEU A 17 -11.68 -14.30 -3.50
CA LEU A 17 -11.31 -13.76 -4.80
C LEU A 17 -11.64 -14.73 -5.95
N ASP A 18 -12.18 -15.91 -5.64
CA ASP A 18 -12.56 -16.90 -6.62
C ASP A 18 -13.66 -16.33 -7.55
N GLY A 19 -13.53 -16.63 -8.81
CA GLY A 19 -14.47 -16.13 -9.84
C GLY A 19 -14.15 -14.73 -10.38
N LEU A 20 -13.12 -14.04 -9.87
CA LEU A 20 -12.63 -12.78 -10.44
C LEU A 20 -11.46 -13.05 -11.39
N ASP A 21 -11.52 -12.51 -12.59
CA ASP A 21 -10.41 -12.51 -13.54
C ASP A 21 -9.59 -11.22 -13.44
N ILE A 22 -8.30 -11.34 -13.16
CA ILE A 22 -7.40 -10.18 -13.01
C ILE A 22 -7.25 -9.40 -14.32
N GLY A 23 -7.32 -10.05 -15.46
CA GLY A 23 -7.23 -9.42 -16.78
C GLY A 23 -8.44 -8.51 -17.02
N GLU A 24 -9.65 -8.99 -16.68
CA GLU A 24 -10.88 -8.19 -16.78
C GLU A 24 -10.86 -7.01 -15.80
N VAL A 25 -10.45 -7.23 -14.55
CA VAL A 25 -10.36 -6.16 -13.55
C VAL A 25 -9.31 -5.12 -13.96
N ARG A 26 -8.12 -5.52 -14.42
CA ARG A 26 -7.11 -4.59 -14.95
C ARG A 26 -7.65 -3.79 -16.13
N LYS A 27 -8.32 -4.43 -17.08
CA LYS A 27 -8.92 -3.77 -18.24
C LYS A 27 -9.98 -2.75 -17.82
N LYS A 28 -10.86 -3.11 -16.88
CA LYS A 28 -11.90 -2.23 -16.32
C LYS A 28 -11.31 -0.93 -15.77
N TYR A 29 -10.16 -0.99 -15.11
CA TYR A 29 -9.52 0.14 -14.44
C TYR A 29 -8.32 0.72 -15.20
N ASN A 30 -8.06 0.24 -16.41
CA ASN A 30 -6.90 0.64 -17.21
C ASN A 30 -5.57 0.51 -16.43
N VAL A 31 -5.37 -0.63 -15.77
CA VAL A 31 -4.15 -0.97 -15.04
C VAL A 31 -3.32 -1.94 -15.90
N PRO A 32 -2.04 -1.65 -16.19
CA PRO A 32 -1.17 -2.53 -16.96
C PRO A 32 -0.79 -3.80 -16.17
N GLU A 33 0.00 -4.68 -16.76
CA GLU A 33 0.48 -5.90 -16.07
C GLU A 33 1.49 -5.61 -14.99
N ASP A 34 2.39 -4.68 -15.24
CA ASP A 34 3.46 -4.30 -14.32
C ASP A 34 3.11 -2.97 -13.63
N TYR A 35 2.78 -3.04 -12.36
CA TYR A 35 2.37 -1.87 -11.58
C TYR A 35 2.66 -2.04 -10.09
N TYR A 36 2.84 -0.92 -9.42
CA TYR A 36 2.78 -0.77 -7.97
C TYR A 36 1.40 -0.30 -7.55
N MET A 37 1.03 -0.49 -6.29
CA MET A 37 -0.26 -0.07 -5.79
C MET A 37 -0.15 0.76 -4.51
N ILE A 38 -0.92 1.85 -4.44
CA ILE A 38 -1.20 2.58 -3.20
C ILE A 38 -2.70 2.56 -2.94
N SER A 39 -3.09 2.15 -1.73
CA SER A 39 -4.48 1.95 -1.36
C SER A 39 -4.88 2.82 -0.17
N ASN A 40 -4.85 4.14 -0.37
CA ASN A 40 -5.09 5.14 0.65
C ASN A 40 -5.99 6.27 0.14
N GLN A 41 -6.77 6.88 1.04
CA GLN A 41 -7.42 8.15 0.75
C GLN A 41 -6.37 9.28 0.59
N PHE A 42 -6.67 10.29 -0.23
CA PHE A 42 -5.75 11.39 -0.55
C PHE A 42 -5.64 12.44 0.57
N HIS A 43 -5.48 11.98 1.82
CA HIS A 43 -5.20 12.85 2.96
C HIS A 43 -3.70 13.19 3.05
N LYS A 44 -3.39 14.40 3.55
CA LYS A 44 -2.00 14.88 3.64
C LYS A 44 -1.07 13.90 4.38
N HIS A 45 -1.54 13.29 5.47
CA HIS A 45 -0.74 12.32 6.24
C HIS A 45 -0.50 10.99 5.52
N LYS A 46 -1.24 10.67 4.44
CA LYS A 46 -0.99 9.50 3.58
C LYS A 46 0.12 9.75 2.55
N ASN A 47 0.58 10.98 2.43
CA ASN A 47 1.81 11.39 1.77
C ASN A 47 1.98 10.93 0.31
N HIS A 48 0.92 11.01 -0.48
CA HIS A 48 1.02 10.75 -1.93
C HIS A 48 2.05 11.65 -2.61
N ARG A 49 2.37 12.81 -1.99
CA ARG A 49 3.38 13.74 -2.47
C ARG A 49 4.75 13.10 -2.65
N VAL A 50 5.25 12.36 -1.64
CA VAL A 50 6.57 11.72 -1.72
C VAL A 50 6.61 10.69 -2.85
N LEU A 51 5.54 9.93 -3.03
CA LEU A 51 5.41 8.96 -4.12
C LEU A 51 5.42 9.64 -5.50
N LEU A 52 4.62 10.69 -5.69
CA LEU A 52 4.58 11.41 -6.97
C LEU A 52 5.92 12.08 -7.31
N LYS A 53 6.65 12.62 -6.30
CA LYS A 53 8.01 13.15 -6.48
C LYS A 53 9.00 12.05 -6.89
N SER A 54 8.91 10.87 -6.27
CA SER A 54 9.73 9.70 -6.66
C SER A 54 9.47 9.28 -8.11
N MET A 55 8.21 9.24 -8.52
CA MET A 55 7.83 8.92 -9.90
C MET A 55 8.35 9.98 -10.89
N ALA A 56 8.29 11.27 -10.52
CA ALA A 56 8.82 12.36 -11.33
C ALA A 56 10.34 12.22 -11.53
N LEU A 57 11.07 11.92 -10.45
CA LEU A 57 12.52 11.69 -10.51
C LEU A 57 12.86 10.50 -11.41
N LEU A 58 12.19 9.37 -11.25
CA LEU A 58 12.39 8.20 -12.10
C LEU A 58 12.15 8.50 -13.58
N LYS A 59 11.08 9.26 -13.89
CA LYS A 59 10.77 9.65 -15.25
C LYS A 59 11.85 10.57 -15.86
N GLN A 60 12.41 11.49 -15.09
CA GLN A 60 13.55 12.32 -15.51
C GLN A 60 14.79 11.47 -15.80
N GLU A 61 14.97 10.35 -15.11
CA GLU A 61 16.04 9.38 -15.36
C GLU A 61 15.72 8.39 -16.52
N GLY A 62 14.62 8.61 -17.25
CA GLY A 62 14.17 7.72 -18.33
C GLY A 62 13.63 6.37 -17.86
N LYS A 63 13.23 6.26 -16.59
CA LYS A 63 12.57 5.08 -16.02
C LYS A 63 11.09 5.37 -15.77
N GLU A 64 10.24 4.54 -16.32
CA GLU A 64 8.81 4.66 -16.10
C GLU A 64 8.30 3.49 -15.26
N ILE A 65 7.54 3.82 -14.22
CA ILE A 65 6.79 2.87 -13.41
C ILE A 65 5.31 3.23 -13.48
N HIS A 66 4.44 2.26 -13.32
CA HIS A 66 3.01 2.51 -13.27
C HIS A 66 2.47 2.34 -11.85
N MET A 67 1.58 3.26 -11.44
CA MET A 67 0.98 3.28 -10.12
C MET A 67 -0.54 3.19 -10.21
N ALA A 68 -1.12 2.14 -9.63
CA ALA A 68 -2.54 2.02 -9.38
C ALA A 68 -2.89 2.66 -8.04
N MET A 69 -3.78 3.66 -8.04
CA MET A 69 -4.13 4.42 -6.84
C MET A 69 -5.63 4.28 -6.54
N THR A 70 -5.98 3.69 -5.39
CA THR A 70 -7.36 3.68 -4.90
C THR A 70 -7.63 4.86 -3.97
N GLY A 71 -8.93 5.13 -3.74
CA GLY A 71 -9.39 6.28 -2.99
C GLY A 71 -9.90 7.39 -3.90
N ARG A 72 -10.81 8.20 -3.38
CA ARG A 72 -11.32 9.35 -4.10
C ARG A 72 -10.18 10.37 -4.28
N PHE A 73 -9.89 10.73 -5.54
CA PHE A 73 -8.95 11.80 -5.87
C PHE A 73 -9.74 13.11 -5.99
N PRO A 74 -9.64 14.02 -5.01
CA PRO A 74 -10.36 15.27 -5.03
C PRO A 74 -9.81 16.26 -6.08
N ASP A 75 -10.64 17.24 -6.48
CA ASP A 75 -10.21 18.31 -7.35
C ASP A 75 -9.15 19.22 -6.70
N ALA A 76 -8.38 19.91 -7.55
CA ALA A 76 -7.25 20.74 -7.08
C ALA A 76 -7.68 21.90 -6.15
N ASP A 77 -8.90 22.41 -6.28
CA ASP A 77 -9.44 23.50 -5.46
C ASP A 77 -9.84 23.08 -4.06
N GLN A 78 -9.98 21.77 -3.78
CA GLN A 78 -10.38 21.25 -2.48
C GLN A 78 -9.37 21.56 -1.35
N SER A 79 -8.08 21.70 -1.65
CA SER A 79 -7.06 22.09 -0.67
C SER A 79 -5.73 22.48 -1.32
N SER A 80 -4.86 23.15 -0.55
CA SER A 80 -3.48 23.42 -1.01
C SER A 80 -2.70 22.13 -1.29
N TYR A 81 -2.94 21.07 -0.52
CA TYR A 81 -2.33 19.77 -0.76
C TYR A 81 -2.79 19.14 -2.08
N MET A 82 -4.07 19.22 -2.40
CA MET A 82 -4.57 18.71 -3.69
C MET A 82 -4.00 19.51 -4.88
N ARG A 83 -3.92 20.84 -4.77
CA ARG A 83 -3.24 21.67 -5.79
C ARG A 83 -1.80 21.22 -6.02
N GLU A 84 -1.05 20.95 -4.94
CA GLU A 84 0.32 20.44 -5.03
C GLU A 84 0.38 19.09 -5.78
N LEU A 85 -0.49 18.13 -5.45
CA LEU A 85 -0.52 16.82 -6.12
C LEU A 85 -0.85 16.96 -7.62
N HIS A 86 -1.85 17.76 -7.97
CA HIS A 86 -2.21 18.02 -9.35
C HIS A 86 -1.06 18.68 -10.13
N SER A 87 -0.36 19.66 -9.52
CA SER A 87 0.80 20.30 -10.11
C SER A 87 1.91 19.30 -10.39
N ILE A 88 2.29 18.47 -9.39
CA ILE A 88 3.34 17.45 -9.59
C ILE A 88 2.98 16.52 -10.75
N ILE A 89 1.74 16.05 -10.83
CA ILE A 89 1.27 15.16 -11.90
C ILE A 89 1.37 15.85 -13.27
N THR A 90 0.93 17.10 -13.35
CA THR A 90 0.87 17.85 -14.64
C THR A 90 2.25 18.26 -15.09
N ASP A 91 3.03 18.90 -14.20
CA ASP A 91 4.34 19.48 -14.52
C ASP A 91 5.37 18.41 -14.92
N ASN A 92 5.20 17.19 -14.42
CA ASN A 92 6.07 16.04 -14.73
C ASN A 92 5.44 15.05 -15.71
N ASN A 93 4.29 15.40 -16.30
CA ASN A 93 3.58 14.54 -17.27
C ASN A 93 3.36 13.09 -16.76
N LEU A 94 2.96 12.94 -15.49
CA LEU A 94 2.79 11.61 -14.85
C LEU A 94 1.45 10.94 -15.17
N LYS A 95 0.49 11.66 -15.75
CA LYS A 95 -0.85 11.14 -16.02
C LYS A 95 -0.88 9.78 -16.73
N PRO A 96 -0.02 9.50 -17.75
CA PRO A 96 0.02 8.19 -18.40
C PRO A 96 0.52 7.05 -17.49
N ASN A 97 1.20 7.39 -16.41
CA ASN A 97 1.84 6.45 -15.47
C ASN A 97 0.98 6.18 -14.23
N ILE A 98 -0.26 6.69 -14.20
CA ILE A 98 -1.14 6.59 -13.03
C ILE A 98 -2.52 6.12 -13.48
N SER A 99 -3.02 5.06 -12.84
CA SER A 99 -4.43 4.67 -12.88
C SER A 99 -5.11 5.13 -11.59
N LEU A 100 -5.96 6.17 -11.69
CA LEU A 100 -6.79 6.65 -10.58
C LEU A 100 -8.08 5.81 -10.54
N LEU A 101 -8.18 4.89 -9.60
CA LEU A 101 -9.26 3.90 -9.55
C LEU A 101 -10.51 4.42 -8.84
N GLY A 102 -10.37 5.48 -8.03
CA GLY A 102 -11.44 5.92 -7.16
C GLY A 102 -11.74 4.94 -6.03
N VAL A 103 -12.98 4.93 -5.57
CA VAL A 103 -13.47 3.94 -4.60
C VAL A 103 -14.00 2.74 -5.39
N ILE A 104 -13.39 1.59 -5.20
CA ILE A 104 -13.70 0.35 -5.93
C ILE A 104 -14.17 -0.73 -4.96
N PRO A 105 -14.86 -1.78 -5.44
CA PRO A 105 -15.24 -2.94 -4.63
C PRO A 105 -14.02 -3.56 -3.93
N ARG A 106 -14.22 -4.02 -2.70
CA ARG A 106 -13.15 -4.54 -1.85
C ARG A 106 -12.44 -5.75 -2.46
N ASN A 107 -13.17 -6.69 -3.02
CA ASN A 107 -12.63 -7.87 -3.69
C ASN A 107 -11.78 -7.50 -4.93
N GLU A 108 -12.20 -6.54 -5.75
CA GLU A 108 -11.41 -6.04 -6.87
C GLU A 108 -10.14 -5.31 -6.40
N GLN A 109 -10.23 -4.54 -5.30
CA GLN A 109 -9.08 -3.89 -4.66
C GLN A 109 -8.05 -4.92 -4.19
N LEU A 110 -8.51 -5.97 -3.49
CA LEU A 110 -7.64 -7.04 -3.00
C LEU A 110 -7.02 -7.84 -4.15
N LEU A 111 -7.79 -8.09 -5.22
CA LEU A 111 -7.26 -8.78 -6.40
C LEU A 111 -6.16 -7.95 -7.09
N LEU A 112 -6.40 -6.65 -7.30
CA LEU A 112 -5.35 -5.76 -7.83
C LEU A 112 -4.14 -5.70 -6.90
N MET A 113 -4.35 -5.62 -5.58
CA MET A 113 -3.26 -5.65 -4.61
C MET A 113 -2.44 -6.95 -4.73
N LYS A 114 -3.11 -8.09 -4.78
CA LYS A 114 -2.50 -9.42 -4.91
C LYS A 114 -1.59 -9.54 -6.13
N HIS A 115 -1.89 -8.84 -7.21
CA HIS A 115 -1.17 -8.88 -8.47
C HIS A 115 -0.21 -7.68 -8.70
N SER A 116 -0.10 -6.77 -7.75
CA SER A 116 0.88 -5.69 -7.82
C SER A 116 2.30 -6.17 -7.52
N ARG A 117 3.31 -5.45 -8.00
CA ARG A 117 4.72 -5.70 -7.65
C ARG A 117 4.97 -5.54 -6.17
N ALA A 118 4.44 -4.46 -5.62
CA ALA A 118 4.46 -4.13 -4.19
C ALA A 118 3.37 -3.10 -3.88
N VAL A 119 2.99 -3.06 -2.60
CA VAL A 119 2.16 -1.99 -2.04
C VAL A 119 3.07 -0.90 -1.49
N ILE A 120 2.73 0.37 -1.78
CA ILE A 120 3.45 1.52 -1.25
C ILE A 120 2.64 2.12 -0.10
N GLN A 121 3.28 2.23 1.06
CA GLN A 121 2.69 2.82 2.27
C GLN A 121 3.53 4.00 2.77
N PRO A 122 3.41 5.19 2.16
CA PRO A 122 4.33 6.30 2.36
C PRO A 122 3.91 7.25 3.48
N SER A 123 3.02 6.84 4.36
CA SER A 123 2.36 7.70 5.35
C SER A 123 3.34 8.44 6.27
N LEU A 124 2.97 9.65 6.68
CA LEU A 124 3.65 10.44 7.72
C LEU A 124 3.20 10.04 9.13
N PHE A 125 2.04 9.40 9.23
CA PHE A 125 1.44 8.96 10.48
C PHE A 125 0.50 7.79 10.24
N GLU A 126 0.57 6.78 11.10
CA GLU A 126 -0.34 5.63 11.17
C GLU A 126 -0.56 5.22 12.63
N GLY A 127 -1.75 4.69 12.92
CA GLY A 127 -1.98 3.94 14.15
C GLY A 127 -1.64 2.46 13.97
N TRP A 128 -2.38 1.78 13.10
CA TRP A 128 -2.15 0.40 12.64
C TRP A 128 -2.72 0.28 11.23
N SER A 129 -1.89 0.00 10.24
CA SER A 129 -2.29 0.07 8.85
C SER A 129 -3.05 -1.17 8.40
N THR A 130 -4.34 -1.03 8.06
CA THR A 130 -5.12 -2.10 7.43
C THR A 130 -4.58 -2.48 6.05
N VAL A 131 -4.01 -1.52 5.32
CA VAL A 131 -3.40 -1.75 4.01
C VAL A 131 -2.18 -2.67 4.12
N ILE A 132 -1.34 -2.46 5.14
CA ILE A 132 -0.21 -3.36 5.44
C ILE A 132 -0.73 -4.75 5.81
N GLU A 133 -1.77 -4.85 6.66
CA GLU A 133 -2.37 -6.14 7.04
C GLU A 133 -2.92 -6.90 5.83
N ASP A 134 -3.56 -6.19 4.89
CA ASP A 134 -4.04 -6.77 3.64
C ASP A 134 -2.87 -7.32 2.80
N ALA A 135 -1.83 -6.50 2.60
CA ALA A 135 -0.66 -6.89 1.83
C ALA A 135 0.04 -8.12 2.44
N ILE A 136 0.22 -8.14 3.77
CA ILE A 136 0.76 -9.29 4.48
C ILE A 136 -0.10 -10.55 4.26
N SER A 137 -1.43 -10.41 4.40
CA SER A 137 -2.36 -11.54 4.24
C SER A 137 -2.39 -12.07 2.80
N LEU A 138 -2.12 -11.22 1.81
CA LEU A 138 -2.02 -11.58 0.40
C LEU A 138 -0.60 -11.95 -0.04
N GLN A 139 0.37 -11.98 0.87
CA GLN A 139 1.79 -12.24 0.57
C GLN A 139 2.36 -11.25 -0.46
N VAL A 140 1.97 -9.97 -0.37
CA VAL A 140 2.43 -8.90 -1.27
C VAL A 140 3.51 -8.08 -0.56
N PRO A 141 4.67 -7.84 -1.20
CA PRO A 141 5.70 -6.99 -0.62
C PRO A 141 5.17 -5.58 -0.33
N VAL A 142 5.68 -4.98 0.74
CA VAL A 142 5.35 -3.59 1.11
C VAL A 142 6.61 -2.75 1.14
N ILE A 143 6.59 -1.58 0.50
CA ILE A 143 7.57 -0.52 0.65
C ILE A 143 6.91 0.56 1.51
N ALA A 144 7.39 0.74 2.72
CA ALA A 144 6.75 1.62 3.71
C ALA A 144 7.68 2.74 4.20
N SER A 145 7.10 3.83 4.65
CA SER A 145 7.83 4.80 5.44
C SER A 145 8.32 4.18 6.77
N SER A 146 9.51 4.60 7.25
CA SER A 146 10.18 4.08 8.45
C SER A 146 9.52 4.49 9.77
N LEU A 147 8.18 4.53 9.80
CA LEU A 147 7.44 4.77 11.03
C LEU A 147 7.59 3.56 11.98
N PRO A 148 7.73 3.79 13.30
CA PRO A 148 7.84 2.68 14.27
C PRO A 148 6.73 1.64 14.12
N VAL A 149 5.49 2.07 13.87
CA VAL A 149 4.35 1.16 13.69
C VAL A 149 4.46 0.33 12.40
N ASN A 150 4.97 0.89 11.31
CA ASN A 150 5.18 0.15 10.06
C ASN A 150 6.29 -0.91 10.25
N ILE A 151 7.35 -0.54 10.98
CA ILE A 151 8.44 -1.47 11.33
C ILE A 151 7.91 -2.59 12.25
N GLU A 152 7.03 -2.27 13.21
CA GLU A 152 6.38 -3.26 14.06
C GLU A 152 5.52 -4.23 13.25
N GLN A 153 4.77 -3.75 12.24
CA GLN A 153 3.91 -4.59 11.40
C GLN A 153 4.68 -5.49 10.43
N LEU A 154 5.70 -4.94 9.77
CA LEU A 154 6.43 -5.63 8.68
C LEU A 154 7.67 -6.38 9.16
N GLY A 155 8.16 -6.08 10.37
CA GLY A 155 9.40 -6.63 10.91
C GLY A 155 10.67 -5.91 10.44
N PRO A 156 11.84 -6.26 11.02
CA PRO A 156 13.09 -5.53 10.78
C PRO A 156 13.62 -5.67 9.35
N ASP A 157 13.25 -6.73 8.64
CA ASP A 157 13.70 -7.02 7.27
C ASP A 157 12.77 -6.41 6.20
N GLY A 158 11.82 -5.56 6.59
CA GLY A 158 10.93 -4.84 5.69
C GLY A 158 11.68 -3.83 4.81
N CYS A 159 11.02 -3.40 3.74
CA CYS A 159 11.56 -2.42 2.82
C CYS A 159 11.12 -1.01 3.23
N TYR A 160 12.04 -0.21 3.76
CA TYR A 160 11.73 1.08 4.37
C TYR A 160 12.48 2.24 3.72
N PHE A 161 11.87 3.44 3.82
CA PHE A 161 12.48 4.72 3.47
C PHE A 161 12.01 5.81 4.47
N GLU A 162 12.81 6.86 4.63
CA GLU A 162 12.41 8.00 5.47
C GLU A 162 11.21 8.73 4.86
N PRO A 163 10.17 9.11 5.65
CA PRO A 163 8.86 9.52 5.13
C PRO A 163 8.86 10.67 4.11
N GLU A 164 9.86 11.54 4.13
CA GLU A 164 9.98 12.66 3.19
C GLU A 164 11.07 12.47 2.13
N ASP A 165 11.79 11.35 2.17
CA ASP A 165 12.88 11.03 1.25
C ASP A 165 12.35 10.38 -0.03
N TYR A 166 11.97 11.21 -1.00
CA TYR A 166 11.49 10.74 -2.30
C TYR A 166 12.61 10.14 -3.16
N GLU A 167 13.87 10.49 -2.92
CA GLU A 167 15.04 9.94 -3.63
C GLU A 167 15.28 8.50 -3.20
N ALA A 168 15.27 8.22 -1.89
CA ALA A 168 15.35 6.86 -1.37
C ALA A 168 14.18 6.00 -1.88
N LEU A 169 12.94 6.52 -1.86
CA LEU A 169 11.80 5.80 -2.42
C LEU A 169 11.97 5.53 -3.92
N ALA A 170 12.46 6.49 -4.70
CA ALA A 170 12.75 6.30 -6.11
C ALA A 170 13.80 5.19 -6.32
N GLY A 171 14.87 5.18 -5.52
CA GLY A 171 15.89 4.14 -5.54
C GLY A 171 15.31 2.74 -5.26
N LEU A 172 14.43 2.63 -4.27
CA LEU A 172 13.72 1.37 -3.97
C LEU A 172 12.84 0.92 -5.13
N LEU A 173 12.00 1.81 -5.67
CA LEU A 173 11.10 1.51 -6.79
C LEU A 173 11.87 1.10 -8.05
N LYS A 174 12.98 1.78 -8.35
CA LYS A 174 13.83 1.51 -9.51
C LYS A 174 14.45 0.10 -9.49
N ASN A 175 14.91 -0.31 -8.30
CA ASN A 175 15.68 -1.53 -8.11
C ASN A 175 14.85 -2.67 -7.48
N PHE A 176 13.54 -2.47 -7.29
CA PHE A 176 12.71 -3.48 -6.64
C PHE A 176 12.65 -4.75 -7.49
N PRO A 177 13.11 -5.90 -6.95
CA PRO A 177 13.23 -7.14 -7.74
C PRO A 177 11.89 -7.72 -8.16
N GLY A 178 10.79 -7.18 -7.62
CA GLY A 178 9.48 -7.77 -7.81
C GLY A 178 9.24 -8.95 -6.87
N ARG A 179 8.18 -9.69 -7.16
CA ARG A 179 7.76 -10.84 -6.36
C ARG A 179 8.31 -12.12 -6.97
N GLU A 180 9.00 -12.92 -6.17
CA GLU A 180 9.39 -14.27 -6.55
C GLU A 180 8.18 -15.22 -6.41
N PRO A 181 7.74 -15.89 -7.48
CA PRO A 181 6.62 -16.82 -7.39
C PRO A 181 6.88 -17.93 -6.36
N GLY A 182 5.88 -18.19 -5.50
CA GLY A 182 5.96 -19.26 -4.49
C GLY A 182 6.78 -18.96 -3.24
N ARG A 183 7.46 -17.82 -3.17
CA ARG A 183 8.14 -17.39 -1.94
C ARG A 183 7.14 -16.83 -0.94
N MET A 184 7.08 -17.43 0.24
CA MET A 184 6.36 -16.86 1.40
C MET A 184 7.18 -15.69 1.96
N LEU A 185 6.58 -14.50 1.98
CA LEU A 185 7.20 -13.29 2.52
C LEU A 185 6.85 -13.10 3.99
N TYR A 186 5.68 -13.55 4.39
CA TYR A 186 5.12 -13.38 5.73
C TYR A 186 4.59 -14.71 6.23
N GLN A 187 4.30 -14.77 7.54
CA GLN A 187 3.63 -15.93 8.15
C GLN A 187 2.33 -16.26 7.38
N GLU A 188 2.02 -17.53 7.26
CA GLU A 188 0.86 -18.01 6.54
C GLU A 188 -0.45 -17.43 7.12
N TYR A 189 -1.40 -17.11 6.22
CA TYR A 189 -2.62 -16.38 6.56
C TYR A 189 -3.47 -17.09 7.63
N SER A 190 -3.70 -18.39 7.49
CA SER A 190 -4.53 -19.16 8.44
C SER A 190 -3.89 -19.23 9.84
N GLU A 191 -2.57 -19.29 9.91
CA GLU A 191 -1.81 -19.27 11.17
C GLU A 191 -1.95 -17.91 11.87
N ARG A 192 -1.85 -16.79 11.08
CA ARG A 192 -1.99 -15.43 11.61
C ARG A 192 -3.41 -15.20 12.15
N VAL A 193 -4.45 -15.57 11.39
CA VAL A 193 -5.85 -15.46 11.83
C VAL A 193 -6.08 -16.28 13.09
N SER A 194 -5.58 -17.52 13.13
CA SER A 194 -5.70 -18.40 14.30
C SER A 194 -4.97 -17.85 15.53
N ALA A 195 -3.78 -17.25 15.34
CA ALA A 195 -3.02 -16.62 16.42
C ALA A 195 -3.74 -15.39 16.99
N ALA A 196 -4.26 -14.52 16.09
CA ALA A 196 -5.05 -13.36 16.47
C ALA A 196 -6.31 -13.77 17.26
N ALA A 197 -7.05 -14.77 16.78
CA ALA A 197 -8.24 -15.30 17.46
C ALA A 197 -7.92 -15.86 18.86
N ARG A 198 -6.85 -16.65 19.00
CA ARG A 198 -6.42 -17.18 20.31
C ARG A 198 -6.05 -16.06 21.28
N LYS A 199 -5.30 -15.05 20.80
CA LYS A 199 -4.90 -13.89 21.63
C LYS A 199 -6.13 -13.10 22.07
N PHE A 200 -7.08 -12.84 21.18
CA PHE A 200 -8.34 -12.17 21.50
C PHE A 200 -9.12 -12.92 22.58
N LEU A 201 -9.34 -14.22 22.40
CA LEU A 201 -10.06 -15.06 23.36
C LEU A 201 -9.38 -15.15 24.73
N SER A 202 -8.05 -15.03 24.78
CA SER A 202 -7.30 -15.08 26.04
C SER A 202 -7.56 -13.86 26.94
N ILE A 203 -7.94 -12.71 26.35
CA ILE A 203 -8.27 -11.49 27.10
C ILE A 203 -9.49 -11.71 28.02
N PHE A 204 -10.42 -12.55 27.60
CA PHE A 204 -11.65 -12.82 28.37
C PHE A 204 -11.53 -14.00 29.34
N LYS A 205 -10.38 -14.69 29.37
CA LYS A 205 -10.13 -15.82 30.28
C LYS A 205 -9.25 -15.42 31.47
N SER A 206 -8.77 -14.21 31.51
CA SER A 206 -7.97 -13.61 32.58
C SER A 206 -8.85 -12.70 33.44
#